data_1e38c5b51d7a581cc1cee5603f626409
#
_entry.id   1e38c5b51d7a581cc1cee5603f626409
#
_cell.length_a   1.000
_cell.length_b   1.000
_cell.length_c   1.000
_cell.angle_alpha   90.00
_cell.angle_beta   90.00
_cell.angle_gamma   90.00
#
_symmetry.space_group_name_H-M   'P 1'
#
loop_
_entity.id
_entity.type
_entity.pdbx_description
1 polymer ?
#
loop_
_entity_poly.entity_id
_entity_poly.type
_entity_poly.pdbx_seq_one_letter_code
_entity_poly.pdbx_strand_id
1 'polypeptide(L)'
;MRLSKNIFPALCLAAATFVNLAPAAEPVYSPFQKNAYLTSSFGENRGTRYHAGVDYSTLMEEGWVIYAPENGKVEEIRVSPFFYGKVMFFKGESGKTWVFAHQSSFGKLDSLYIAEQFSKKSNDVTLKPNAPYKKGDTLTFSGSTGIGNPHLHLEIRQGKNNVISPCRNGVYCGDTLDPQIFGMAVWQKDDMTVTSPEALDKGCVEYSGWKKEKAYLAVKIADYSRHPKENPMSIRRLTLWEGKKKAYEKIQDTLTYGNMLKIRTELLWAEEADTAGDWHFVDAALKAGSKYRVEVEDMVGQKTSREFTFQDSCAANSPILQKQVQESPLYSFMSRSMLDLALCDKGQKFSVMDSSKNILDEDLCKTFPHRGVTLGKIVQKFPKARFIGHKAGTIAMHAVHQNEKNVQWNTTLDSIAISQKITKLRSAFGNETQVLAVTKTHTDSLDFYEFHPKGLHFTGCWEVCLDPGKESAPLYWLGETSRRWFIFSKQEGTSKRCAQVNELRDLANILNKTAPTLGTPYWGKSFILGKEQDVLRIPTLFRYDGFENGNSIQTTVNGNWIPTEYDSEPREIVLDGRRLKKGDKLHIQLEDEAHNKAEFDVVVPKF
;
A
#
# COMPACT_ATOMS: atom_id res chain seq x y z
N MET A 1 69.18 40.39 62.65
CA MET A 1 69.10 39.07 62.03
C MET A 1 67.75 38.94 61.35
N ARG A 2 67.74 38.87 60.05
CA ARG A 2 66.56 39.04 59.15
C ARG A 2 65.87 37.70 58.97
N LEU A 3 64.53 37.73 59.02
CA LEU A 3 63.67 36.69 58.45
C LEU A 3 62.59 37.37 57.57
N SER A 4 62.70 37.17 56.28
CA SER A 4 61.75 37.61 55.29
C SER A 4 60.55 36.68 55.21
N LYS A 5 59.32 37.21 55.22
CA LYS A 5 58.09 36.47 54.97
C LYS A 5 57.63 36.79 53.53
N ASN A 6 57.66 35.79 52.65
CA ASN A 6 57.03 35.86 51.33
C ASN A 6 55.54 35.59 51.46
N ILE A 7 54.73 36.54 51.07
CA ILE A 7 53.29 36.40 50.94
C ILE A 7 53.02 36.13 49.46
N PHE A 8 52.47 34.92 49.13
CA PHE A 8 51.91 34.62 47.80
C PHE A 8 50.45 35.06 47.79
N PRO A 9 49.96 35.76 46.76
CA PRO A 9 48.53 36.00 46.60
C PRO A 9 47.88 34.76 45.94
N ALA A 10 46.84 34.27 46.55
CA ALA A 10 45.98 33.24 46.01
C ALA A 10 45.12 33.83 44.87
N LEU A 11 45.33 33.31 43.65
CA LEU A 11 44.53 33.64 42.48
C LEU A 11 43.25 32.75 42.53
N CYS A 12 42.10 33.33 42.87
CA CYS A 12 40.81 32.68 42.72
C CYS A 12 40.47 32.61 41.21
N LEU A 13 40.62 31.42 40.59
CA LEU A 13 40.05 31.12 39.30
C LEU A 13 38.55 30.92 39.47
N ALA A 14 37.73 31.87 39.07
CA ALA A 14 36.29 31.67 38.90
C ALA A 14 36.06 30.80 37.64
N ALA A 15 35.72 29.55 37.85
CA ALA A 15 35.25 28.66 36.79
C ALA A 15 33.86 29.16 36.34
N ALA A 16 33.82 29.85 35.22
CA ALA A 16 32.55 30.15 34.53
C ALA A 16 32.01 28.83 33.97
N THR A 17 31.03 28.23 34.61
CA THR A 17 30.22 27.18 34.05
C THR A 17 29.37 27.73 32.91
N PHE A 18 29.82 27.49 31.69
CA PHE A 18 28.94 27.67 30.51
C PHE A 18 27.83 26.60 30.63
N VAL A 19 26.67 27.05 31.06
CA VAL A 19 25.45 26.27 30.87
C VAL A 19 25.18 26.31 29.38
N ASN A 20 25.48 25.21 28.68
CA ASN A 20 25.01 25.01 27.33
C ASN A 20 23.46 24.89 27.43
N LEU A 21 22.79 26.03 27.25
CA LEU A 21 21.37 26.02 26.95
C LEU A 21 21.22 25.26 25.64
N ALA A 22 20.68 24.04 25.71
CA ALA A 22 20.22 23.35 24.52
C ALA A 22 19.35 24.34 23.72
N PRO A 23 19.54 24.47 22.39
CA PRO A 23 18.68 25.33 21.61
C PRO A 23 17.23 24.94 21.89
N ALA A 24 16.39 25.96 22.15
CA ALA A 24 14.95 25.73 22.32
C ALA A 24 14.48 24.91 21.13
N ALA A 25 13.81 23.78 21.42
CA ALA A 25 13.27 22.93 20.36
C ALA A 25 12.42 23.83 19.44
N GLU A 26 12.71 23.80 18.13
CA GLU A 26 11.93 24.53 17.15
C GLU A 26 10.44 24.18 17.36
N PRO A 27 9.55 25.18 17.32
CA PRO A 27 8.14 24.94 17.56
C PRO A 27 7.59 23.97 16.52
N VAL A 28 7.05 22.86 17.02
CA VAL A 28 6.49 21.80 16.19
C VAL A 28 5.27 22.34 15.44
N TYR A 29 5.25 22.18 14.13
CA TYR A 29 4.13 22.60 13.30
C TYR A 29 2.92 21.68 13.51
N SER A 30 1.78 22.25 13.84
CA SER A 30 0.47 21.60 13.76
C SER A 30 -0.32 22.22 12.61
N PRO A 31 -0.89 21.40 11.70
CA PRO A 31 -1.65 21.95 10.57
C PRO A 31 -2.93 22.67 11.02
N PHE A 32 -3.45 22.32 12.18
CA PHE A 32 -4.68 22.89 12.76
C PHE A 32 -4.41 23.58 14.09
N GLN A 33 -5.25 24.53 14.45
CA GLN A 33 -5.33 25.09 15.83
C GLN A 33 -6.19 24.24 16.77
N LYS A 34 -6.80 23.18 16.28
CA LYS A 34 -7.58 22.20 17.03
C LYS A 34 -6.71 20.98 17.36
N ASN A 35 -7.08 20.24 18.40
CA ASN A 35 -6.46 18.97 18.72
C ASN A 35 -6.85 17.92 17.66
N ALA A 36 -6.02 17.79 16.63
CA ALA A 36 -6.11 16.74 15.64
C ALA A 36 -5.22 15.57 16.03
N TYR A 37 -5.61 14.36 15.67
CA TYR A 37 -4.83 13.15 15.86
C TYR A 37 -4.66 12.41 14.54
N LEU A 38 -3.63 11.60 14.46
CA LEU A 38 -3.38 10.78 13.29
C LEU A 38 -4.37 9.62 13.22
N THR A 39 -4.89 9.38 12.03
CA THR A 39 -5.62 8.16 11.66
C THR A 39 -4.78 7.24 10.80
N SER A 40 -3.65 7.75 10.28
CA SER A 40 -2.70 6.99 9.48
C SER A 40 -1.32 7.64 9.51
N SER A 41 -0.28 6.82 9.57
CA SER A 41 1.10 7.27 9.67
C SER A 41 1.87 7.19 8.34
N PHE A 42 3.00 7.90 8.30
CA PHE A 42 3.98 7.75 7.21
C PHE A 42 4.53 6.34 7.14
N GLY A 43 4.55 5.75 5.96
CA GLY A 43 5.05 4.39 5.75
C GLY A 43 4.10 3.28 6.17
N GLU A 44 2.85 3.60 6.49
CA GLU A 44 1.81 2.62 6.75
C GLU A 44 1.50 1.77 5.53
N ASN A 45 1.08 0.55 5.78
CA ASN A 45 0.72 -0.41 4.76
C ASN A 45 -0.60 -0.05 4.08
N ARG A 46 -0.54 0.24 2.78
CA ARG A 46 -1.72 0.48 1.90
C ARG A 46 -1.94 -0.68 0.91
N GLY A 47 -1.59 -1.90 1.30
CA GLY A 47 -1.70 -3.09 0.48
C GLY A 47 -0.68 -3.17 -0.65
N THR A 48 -0.68 -2.23 -1.57
CA THR A 48 0.21 -2.21 -2.75
C THR A 48 1.39 -1.26 -2.62
N ARG A 49 1.37 -0.33 -1.67
CA ARG A 49 2.38 0.70 -1.48
C ARG A 49 2.45 1.17 -0.03
N TYR A 50 3.55 1.77 0.35
CA TYR A 50 3.64 2.51 1.60
C TYR A 50 2.88 3.85 1.51
N HIS A 51 2.30 4.29 2.62
CA HIS A 51 1.67 5.59 2.75
C HIS A 51 2.72 6.71 2.68
N ALA A 52 2.50 7.69 1.81
CA ALA A 52 3.48 8.76 1.54
C ALA A 52 3.44 9.92 2.53
N GLY A 53 2.42 9.99 3.37
CA GLY A 53 2.19 11.11 4.28
C GLY A 53 1.67 10.65 5.63
N VAL A 54 1.00 11.56 6.30
CA VAL A 54 0.20 11.31 7.49
C VAL A 54 -1.22 11.79 7.24
N ASP A 55 -2.21 11.07 7.79
CA ASP A 55 -3.60 11.47 7.72
C ASP A 55 -4.06 11.95 9.09
N TYR A 56 -4.56 13.18 9.16
CA TYR A 56 -5.14 13.75 10.36
C TYR A 56 -6.66 13.65 10.33
N SER A 57 -7.24 13.09 11.37
CA SER A 57 -8.70 13.12 11.56
C SER A 57 -9.20 14.54 11.71
N THR A 58 -10.25 14.86 10.99
CA THR A 58 -11.05 16.08 11.22
C THR A 58 -12.39 15.76 11.88
N LEU A 59 -12.50 14.61 12.55
CA LEU A 59 -13.71 14.15 13.26
C LEU A 59 -14.93 14.06 12.33
N MET A 60 -14.72 13.66 11.07
CA MET A 60 -15.73 13.61 10.02
C MET A 60 -16.29 15.00 9.62
N GLU A 61 -15.59 16.08 9.99
CA GLU A 61 -15.95 17.44 9.61
C GLU A 61 -15.07 17.92 8.46
N GLU A 62 -15.65 18.70 7.57
CA GLU A 62 -14.93 19.45 6.54
C GLU A 62 -14.68 20.90 6.97
N GLY A 63 -13.78 21.59 6.29
CA GLY A 63 -13.59 23.02 6.45
C GLY A 63 -12.73 23.46 7.63
N TRP A 64 -11.96 22.55 8.24
CA TRP A 64 -10.99 22.97 9.25
C TRP A 64 -9.87 23.76 8.57
N VAL A 65 -9.55 24.92 9.17
CA VAL A 65 -8.51 25.82 8.65
C VAL A 65 -7.15 25.15 8.77
N ILE A 66 -6.42 25.11 7.68
CA ILE A 66 -5.04 24.62 7.60
C ILE A 66 -4.13 25.84 7.43
N TYR A 67 -3.09 25.92 8.25
CA TYR A 67 -2.17 27.05 8.30
C TYR A 67 -0.88 26.77 7.56
N ALA A 68 -0.24 27.82 7.00
CA ALA A 68 1.05 27.70 6.36
C ALA A 68 2.15 27.30 7.37
N PRO A 69 2.94 26.24 7.10
CA PRO A 69 3.96 25.72 8.03
C PRO A 69 5.15 26.65 8.19
N GLU A 70 5.47 27.40 7.17
CA GLU A 70 6.61 28.29 7.05
C GLU A 70 6.30 29.40 6.03
N ASN A 71 7.20 30.38 5.87
CA ASN A 71 7.10 31.28 4.73
C ASN A 71 7.34 30.50 3.44
N GLY A 72 6.64 30.87 2.37
CA GLY A 72 6.78 30.20 1.09
C GLY A 72 5.73 30.63 0.08
N LYS A 73 5.48 29.78 -0.89
CA LYS A 73 4.50 30.04 -1.94
C LYS A 73 3.78 28.78 -2.37
N VAL A 74 2.54 28.93 -2.78
CA VAL A 74 1.81 27.85 -3.48
C VAL A 74 2.35 27.78 -4.90
N GLU A 75 3.11 26.72 -5.21
CA GLU A 75 3.67 26.50 -6.55
C GLU A 75 2.61 25.93 -7.50
N GLU A 76 1.79 25.01 -7.00
CA GLU A 76 0.82 24.30 -7.83
C GLU A 76 -0.43 23.94 -7.02
N ILE A 77 -1.58 24.04 -7.65
CA ILE A 77 -2.83 23.43 -7.20
C ILE A 77 -3.37 22.53 -8.31
N ARG A 78 -3.93 21.40 -7.92
CA ARG A 78 -4.63 20.49 -8.83
C ARG A 78 -6.03 20.24 -8.28
N VAL A 79 -6.96 20.15 -9.19
CA VAL A 79 -8.34 19.76 -8.92
C VAL A 79 -8.65 18.55 -9.79
N SER A 80 -9.05 17.48 -9.16
CA SER A 80 -9.55 16.27 -9.80
C SER A 80 -10.58 15.64 -8.87
N PRO A 81 -11.64 15.01 -9.36
CA PRO A 81 -12.57 14.28 -8.49
C PRO A 81 -12.00 12.94 -7.96
N PHE A 82 -10.73 12.59 -8.28
CA PHE A 82 -10.12 11.32 -7.92
C PHE A 82 -8.81 11.49 -7.14
N PHE A 83 -8.37 10.43 -6.48
CA PHE A 83 -7.11 10.31 -5.74
C PHE A 83 -6.96 11.42 -4.66
N TYR A 84 -6.06 12.37 -4.88
CA TYR A 84 -5.84 13.49 -3.95
C TYR A 84 -6.98 14.52 -3.92
N GLY A 85 -7.93 14.43 -4.86
CA GLY A 85 -8.98 15.44 -4.97
C GLY A 85 -8.43 16.83 -5.29
N LYS A 86 -8.82 17.81 -4.49
CA LYS A 86 -8.20 19.13 -4.49
C LYS A 86 -6.92 19.05 -3.69
N VAL A 87 -5.77 19.28 -4.34
CA VAL A 87 -4.44 19.20 -3.71
C VAL A 87 -3.61 20.44 -3.96
N MET A 88 -2.93 20.89 -2.91
CA MET A 88 -2.04 22.04 -2.92
C MET A 88 -0.59 21.63 -2.69
N PHE A 89 0.31 22.14 -3.51
CA PHE A 89 1.76 22.01 -3.38
C PHE A 89 2.33 23.34 -2.94
N PHE A 90 2.76 23.42 -1.70
CA PHE A 90 3.33 24.60 -1.09
C PHE A 90 4.85 24.45 -0.96
N LYS A 91 5.59 25.33 -1.61
CA LYS A 91 7.05 25.39 -1.55
C LYS A 91 7.49 26.33 -0.44
N GLY A 92 8.05 25.75 0.62
CA GLY A 92 8.61 26.50 1.74
C GLY A 92 10.00 27.05 1.46
N GLU A 93 10.40 28.08 2.22
CA GLU A 93 11.75 28.66 2.19
C GLU A 93 12.82 27.65 2.64
N SER A 94 12.47 26.65 3.44
CA SER A 94 13.34 25.53 3.80
C SER A 94 13.75 24.65 2.61
N GLY A 95 13.14 24.86 1.44
CA GLY A 95 13.33 24.03 0.25
C GLY A 95 12.46 22.76 0.23
N LYS A 96 11.66 22.49 1.27
CA LYS A 96 10.67 21.42 1.30
C LYS A 96 9.44 21.80 0.49
N THR A 97 8.76 20.80 -0.07
CA THR A 97 7.43 20.95 -0.66
C THR A 97 6.42 20.24 0.22
N TRP A 98 5.48 20.99 0.77
CA TRP A 98 4.37 20.50 1.56
C TRP A 98 3.19 20.19 0.65
N VAL A 99 2.59 19.03 0.79
CA VAL A 99 1.45 18.61 -0.01
C VAL A 99 0.24 18.43 0.90
N PHE A 100 -0.81 19.19 0.64
CA PHE A 100 -2.07 19.14 1.37
C PHE A 100 -3.15 18.64 0.43
N ALA A 101 -3.69 17.44 0.68
CA ALA A 101 -4.69 16.82 -0.18
C ALA A 101 -6.08 16.75 0.47
N HIS A 102 -7.06 16.34 -0.32
CA HIS A 102 -8.47 16.18 0.04
C HIS A 102 -9.14 17.50 0.49
N GLN A 103 -8.68 18.64 -0.05
CA GLN A 103 -9.13 19.95 0.36
C GLN A 103 -10.59 20.21 -0.08
N SER A 104 -11.38 20.93 0.75
CA SER A 104 -12.67 21.47 0.32
C SER A 104 -12.52 22.80 -0.42
N SER A 105 -11.47 23.58 -0.11
CA SER A 105 -11.23 24.92 -0.65
C SER A 105 -9.75 25.28 -0.57
N PHE A 106 -9.25 26.00 -1.56
CA PHE A 106 -7.93 26.63 -1.56
C PHE A 106 -7.97 28.09 -1.06
N GLY A 107 -9.05 28.48 -0.40
CA GLY A 107 -9.25 29.82 0.13
C GLY A 107 -9.22 30.90 -0.97
N LYS A 108 -8.32 31.86 -0.86
CA LYS A 108 -8.23 32.97 -1.83
C LYS A 108 -7.89 32.53 -3.27
N LEU A 109 -7.49 31.28 -3.49
CA LEU A 109 -7.16 30.76 -4.82
C LEU A 109 -8.34 30.06 -5.51
N ASP A 110 -9.48 29.91 -4.86
CA ASP A 110 -10.64 29.19 -5.40
C ASP A 110 -11.15 29.79 -6.70
N SER A 111 -11.18 31.12 -6.80
CA SER A 111 -11.63 31.81 -8.03
C SER A 111 -10.78 31.46 -9.25
N LEU A 112 -9.49 31.15 -9.05
CA LEU A 112 -8.56 30.84 -10.14
C LEU A 112 -8.89 29.49 -10.77
N TYR A 113 -9.05 28.44 -9.95
CA TYR A 113 -9.33 27.12 -10.50
C TYR A 113 -10.74 27.03 -11.10
N ILE A 114 -11.71 27.71 -10.48
CA ILE A 114 -13.09 27.75 -11.01
C ILE A 114 -13.11 28.44 -12.39
N ALA A 115 -12.42 29.58 -12.53
CA ALA A 115 -12.32 30.24 -13.83
C ALA A 115 -11.67 29.34 -14.88
N GLU A 116 -10.64 28.60 -14.51
CA GLU A 116 -9.97 27.65 -15.41
C GLU A 116 -10.87 26.47 -15.79
N GLN A 117 -11.64 25.91 -14.84
CA GLN A 117 -12.62 24.86 -15.12
C GLN A 117 -13.66 25.32 -16.15
N PHE A 118 -14.22 26.54 -15.99
CA PHE A 118 -15.17 27.09 -16.94
C PHE A 118 -14.55 27.38 -18.31
N SER A 119 -13.33 27.94 -18.32
CA SER A 119 -12.58 28.22 -19.56
C SER A 119 -12.34 26.96 -20.37
N LYS A 120 -11.93 25.88 -19.71
CA LYS A 120 -11.60 24.60 -20.33
C LYS A 120 -12.78 23.64 -20.46
N LYS A 121 -13.89 23.92 -19.80
CA LYS A 121 -15.00 22.97 -19.59
C LYS A 121 -14.49 21.61 -19.10
N SER A 122 -13.64 21.65 -18.08
CA SER A 122 -12.95 20.48 -17.56
C SER A 122 -13.06 20.44 -16.03
N ASN A 123 -13.41 19.28 -15.49
CA ASN A 123 -13.39 19.05 -14.04
C ASN A 123 -11.98 18.87 -13.52
N ASP A 124 -11.02 18.44 -14.36
CA ASP A 124 -9.61 18.31 -14.02
C ASP A 124 -8.83 19.54 -14.49
N VAL A 125 -8.24 20.26 -13.52
CA VAL A 125 -7.39 21.41 -13.83
C VAL A 125 -6.14 21.45 -12.95
N THR A 126 -5.07 21.98 -13.53
CA THR A 126 -3.79 22.23 -12.84
C THR A 126 -3.36 23.65 -13.07
N LEU A 127 -3.03 24.39 -12.00
CA LEU A 127 -2.57 25.77 -12.06
C LEU A 127 -1.29 25.97 -11.23
N LYS A 128 -0.51 26.97 -11.61
CA LYS A 128 0.72 27.39 -10.93
C LYS A 128 0.62 28.85 -10.48
N PRO A 129 -0.13 29.13 -9.41
CA PRO A 129 -0.43 30.51 -8.99
C PRO A 129 0.79 31.29 -8.49
N ASN A 130 1.85 30.59 -8.02
CA ASN A 130 3.03 31.20 -7.39
C ASN A 130 2.67 32.20 -6.27
N ALA A 131 1.58 31.94 -5.55
CA ALA A 131 1.01 32.83 -4.55
C ALA A 131 1.82 32.78 -3.24
N PRO A 132 2.33 33.91 -2.72
CA PRO A 132 3.09 33.94 -1.48
C PRO A 132 2.20 33.88 -0.24
N TYR A 133 2.74 33.24 0.82
CA TYR A 133 2.14 33.15 2.15
C TYR A 133 3.23 33.26 3.22
N LYS A 134 2.88 33.80 4.38
CA LYS A 134 3.70 33.80 5.58
C LYS A 134 3.35 32.64 6.48
N LYS A 135 4.29 32.21 7.31
CA LYS A 135 4.04 31.21 8.37
C LYS A 135 2.82 31.63 9.19
N GLY A 136 1.89 30.69 9.37
CA GLY A 136 0.66 30.90 10.13
C GLY A 136 -0.51 31.55 9.36
N ASP A 137 -0.31 31.97 8.10
CA ASP A 137 -1.43 32.40 7.27
C ASP A 137 -2.42 31.27 7.05
N THR A 138 -3.71 31.59 6.93
CA THR A 138 -4.72 30.64 6.44
C THR A 138 -4.36 30.22 5.03
N LEU A 139 -4.02 28.94 4.85
CA LEU A 139 -3.55 28.41 3.59
C LEU A 139 -4.69 27.78 2.78
N THR A 140 -5.44 26.87 3.41
CA THR A 140 -6.48 26.06 2.77
C THR A 140 -7.45 25.50 3.82
N PHE A 141 -8.43 24.67 3.39
CA PHE A 141 -9.43 24.06 4.27
C PHE A 141 -9.52 22.56 4.02
N SER A 142 -9.61 21.77 5.09
CA SER A 142 -9.80 20.32 5.00
C SER A 142 -11.10 19.94 4.32
N GLY A 143 -11.15 18.74 3.76
CA GLY A 143 -12.35 18.23 3.10
C GLY A 143 -12.29 16.72 2.90
N SER A 144 -13.09 16.24 1.95
CA SER A 144 -13.20 14.84 1.56
C SER A 144 -13.05 14.62 0.06
N THR A 145 -12.55 15.63 -0.70
CA THR A 145 -12.44 15.49 -2.16
C THR A 145 -11.45 14.41 -2.56
N GLY A 146 -11.78 13.62 -3.58
CA GLY A 146 -10.97 12.48 -4.04
C GLY A 146 -11.34 11.20 -3.32
N ILE A 147 -10.50 10.71 -2.40
CA ILE A 147 -10.69 9.42 -1.72
C ILE A 147 -10.73 9.63 -0.21
N GLY A 148 -11.66 8.95 0.45
CA GLY A 148 -11.76 8.81 1.89
C GLY A 148 -12.72 9.79 2.56
N ASN A 149 -13.02 9.51 3.83
CA ASN A 149 -13.82 10.37 4.68
C ASN A 149 -13.10 11.70 4.94
N PRO A 150 -13.80 12.75 5.46
CA PRO A 150 -13.16 14.02 5.79
C PRO A 150 -11.90 13.88 6.65
N HIS A 151 -10.76 14.29 6.11
CA HIS A 151 -9.44 14.25 6.75
C HIS A 151 -8.46 15.21 6.06
N LEU A 152 -7.27 15.36 6.63
CA LEU A 152 -6.14 16.00 5.95
C LEU A 152 -5.06 14.97 5.67
N HIS A 153 -4.76 14.74 4.41
CA HIS A 153 -3.53 14.04 4.01
C HIS A 153 -2.41 15.06 3.84
N LEU A 154 -1.30 14.89 4.59
CA LEU A 154 -0.14 15.77 4.60
C LEU A 154 1.14 15.02 4.24
N GLU A 155 1.82 15.45 3.16
CA GLU A 155 3.16 14.96 2.80
C GLU A 155 4.21 16.06 2.90
N ILE A 156 5.46 15.66 3.13
CA ILE A 156 6.64 16.52 2.94
C ILE A 156 7.53 15.88 1.88
N ARG A 157 7.80 16.62 0.81
CA ARG A 157 8.68 16.19 -0.28
C ARG A 157 9.98 16.95 -0.25
N GLN A 158 11.09 16.25 -0.46
CA GLN A 158 12.43 16.83 -0.50
C GLN A 158 13.18 16.34 -1.74
N GLY A 159 13.66 17.27 -2.54
CA GLY A 159 14.25 16.94 -3.84
C GLY A 159 13.20 16.46 -4.85
N LYS A 160 13.64 15.70 -5.86
CA LYS A 160 12.79 15.37 -7.00
C LYS A 160 11.79 14.24 -6.73
N ASN A 161 12.19 13.23 -5.92
CA ASN A 161 11.42 11.98 -5.79
C ASN A 161 11.34 11.45 -4.35
N ASN A 162 11.80 12.20 -3.36
CA ASN A 162 11.79 11.73 -1.98
C ASN A 162 10.60 12.31 -1.22
N VAL A 163 9.91 11.44 -0.51
CA VAL A 163 8.93 11.80 0.50
C VAL A 163 9.53 11.47 1.85
N ILE A 164 9.51 12.40 2.77
CA ILE A 164 10.14 12.27 4.10
C ILE A 164 9.08 12.28 5.18
N SER A 165 9.34 11.54 6.27
CA SER A 165 8.41 11.41 7.39
C SER A 165 8.05 12.79 7.99
N PRO A 166 6.78 13.20 7.98
CA PRO A 166 6.36 14.47 8.58
C PRO A 166 6.70 14.54 10.07
N CYS A 167 6.45 13.48 10.84
CA CYS A 167 6.72 13.43 12.28
C CYS A 167 8.21 13.66 12.62
N ARG A 168 9.13 13.23 11.74
CA ARG A 168 10.57 13.44 11.90
C ARG A 168 11.06 14.79 11.35
N ASN A 169 10.17 15.56 10.72
CA ASN A 169 10.49 16.81 10.06
C ASN A 169 9.74 18.03 10.63
N GLY A 170 9.42 17.98 11.91
CA GLY A 170 8.87 19.09 12.67
C GLY A 170 7.34 19.18 12.63
N VAL A 171 6.64 18.11 12.23
CA VAL A 171 5.17 18.03 12.29
C VAL A 171 4.77 17.33 13.58
N TYR A 172 3.77 17.87 14.27
CA TYR A 172 3.20 17.27 15.47
C TYR A 172 2.35 16.05 15.10
N CYS A 173 2.71 14.88 15.63
CA CYS A 173 2.02 13.63 15.34
C CYS A 173 1.19 13.07 16.51
N GLY A 174 1.29 13.65 17.70
CA GLY A 174 0.39 13.38 18.83
C GLY A 174 0.42 11.94 19.36
N ASP A 175 1.50 11.22 19.10
CA ASP A 175 1.67 9.84 19.53
C ASP A 175 2.21 9.76 20.94
N THR A 176 1.60 8.90 21.78
CA THR A 176 1.93 8.73 23.19
C THR A 176 2.06 7.28 23.64
N LEU A 177 1.93 6.33 22.72
CA LEU A 177 1.97 4.90 23.01
C LEU A 177 3.24 4.26 22.47
N ASP A 178 3.83 3.36 23.24
CA ASP A 178 4.97 2.57 22.78
C ASP A 178 4.52 1.58 21.68
N PRO A 179 5.34 1.34 20.65
CA PRO A 179 5.06 0.34 19.64
C PRO A 179 5.00 -1.06 20.26
N GLN A 180 4.19 -1.95 19.71
CA GLN A 180 3.93 -3.27 20.28
C GLN A 180 4.45 -4.37 19.37
N ILE A 181 5.08 -5.38 19.97
CA ILE A 181 5.49 -6.62 19.31
C ILE A 181 4.49 -7.70 19.71
N PHE A 182 3.60 -8.06 18.77
CA PHE A 182 2.53 -9.03 18.98
C PHE A 182 2.96 -10.47 18.81
N GLY A 183 3.99 -10.70 18.00
CA GLY A 183 4.47 -12.03 17.73
C GLY A 183 5.78 -12.04 16.97
N MET A 184 6.44 -13.17 17.05
CA MET A 184 7.64 -13.45 16.28
C MET A 184 7.52 -14.89 15.74
N ALA A 185 8.02 -15.11 14.51
CA ALA A 185 8.09 -16.42 13.92
C ALA A 185 9.44 -16.60 13.24
N VAL A 186 9.93 -17.83 13.24
CA VAL A 186 11.14 -18.20 12.48
C VAL A 186 10.71 -19.03 11.29
N TRP A 187 11.32 -18.81 10.15
CA TRP A 187 11.04 -19.54 8.93
C TRP A 187 12.30 -19.85 8.13
N GLN A 188 12.25 -20.92 7.37
CA GLN A 188 13.31 -21.33 6.47
C GLN A 188 13.00 -20.91 5.04
N LYS A 189 13.92 -20.23 4.38
CA LYS A 189 13.73 -19.75 3.00
C LYS A 189 13.52 -20.88 1.98
N ASP A 190 14.15 -22.02 2.19
CA ASP A 190 14.16 -23.10 1.18
C ASP A 190 12.86 -23.89 1.11
N ASP A 191 12.25 -24.18 2.25
CA ASP A 191 11.10 -25.05 2.31
C ASP A 191 9.86 -24.38 2.89
N MET A 192 9.97 -23.09 3.23
CA MET A 192 8.86 -22.30 3.75
C MET A 192 8.27 -22.83 5.07
N THR A 193 9.08 -23.55 5.86
CA THR A 193 8.66 -24.03 7.19
C THR A 193 8.68 -22.88 8.20
N VAL A 194 7.61 -22.75 8.96
CA VAL A 194 7.41 -21.66 9.93
C VAL A 194 7.22 -22.22 11.33
N THR A 195 7.83 -21.61 12.34
CA THR A 195 7.52 -21.90 13.75
C THR A 195 6.23 -21.22 14.18
N SER A 196 5.60 -21.77 15.22
CA SER A 196 4.52 -21.06 15.91
C SER A 196 5.06 -19.78 16.57
N PRO A 197 4.35 -18.62 16.47
CA PRO A 197 4.69 -17.42 17.22
C PRO A 197 4.79 -17.63 18.74
N GLU A 198 4.00 -18.54 19.30
CA GLU A 198 4.01 -18.89 20.73
C GLU A 198 5.34 -19.49 21.19
N ALA A 199 6.08 -20.17 20.31
CA ALA A 199 7.39 -20.72 20.64
C ALA A 199 8.41 -19.63 20.94
N LEU A 200 8.33 -18.48 20.24
CA LEU A 200 9.20 -17.32 20.48
C LEU A 200 8.84 -16.57 21.76
N ASP A 201 7.56 -16.48 22.10
CA ASP A 201 7.11 -15.80 23.31
C ASP A 201 7.63 -16.47 24.59
N LYS A 202 8.00 -17.75 24.52
CA LYS A 202 8.67 -18.49 25.62
C LYS A 202 10.18 -18.24 25.71
N GLY A 203 10.73 -17.36 24.86
CA GLY A 203 12.14 -17.00 24.85
C GLY A 203 13.08 -18.05 24.28
N CYS A 204 12.55 -19.12 23.67
CA CYS A 204 13.35 -20.17 23.02
C CYS A 204 12.68 -20.70 21.76
N VAL A 205 13.48 -20.90 20.71
CA VAL A 205 13.06 -21.52 19.46
C VAL A 205 13.95 -22.72 19.17
N GLU A 206 13.33 -23.86 18.96
CA GLU A 206 13.99 -25.09 18.59
C GLU A 206 14.13 -25.18 17.05
N TYR A 207 15.34 -25.55 16.58
CA TYR A 207 15.62 -25.74 15.16
C TYR A 207 15.96 -27.20 14.80
N SER A 208 15.67 -28.16 15.67
CA SER A 208 15.87 -29.59 15.40
C SER A 208 15.27 -29.97 14.05
N GLY A 209 16.09 -30.56 13.17
CA GLY A 209 15.71 -30.91 11.82
C GLY A 209 15.68 -29.75 10.81
N TRP A 210 16.02 -28.52 11.21
CA TRP A 210 16.09 -27.38 10.32
C TRP A 210 17.50 -27.18 9.76
N LYS A 211 17.58 -26.55 8.58
CA LYS A 211 18.86 -26.04 8.05
C LYS A 211 19.20 -24.75 8.75
N LYS A 212 20.11 -24.83 9.74
CA LYS A 212 20.45 -23.78 10.69
C LYS A 212 20.82 -22.44 10.03
N GLU A 213 21.53 -22.48 8.91
CA GLU A 213 22.02 -21.31 8.18
C GLU A 213 20.98 -20.61 7.32
N LYS A 214 19.75 -21.12 7.29
CA LYS A 214 18.67 -20.61 6.43
C LYS A 214 17.41 -20.20 7.21
N ALA A 215 17.52 -20.08 8.51
CA ALA A 215 16.45 -19.60 9.37
C ALA A 215 16.43 -18.06 9.43
N TYR A 216 15.28 -17.47 9.22
CA TYR A 216 15.05 -16.02 9.24
C TYR A 216 13.95 -15.66 10.23
N LEU A 217 13.94 -14.41 10.68
CA LEU A 217 12.93 -13.90 11.61
C LEU A 217 11.86 -13.12 10.87
N ALA A 218 10.60 -13.31 11.27
CA ALA A 218 9.49 -12.43 10.99
C ALA A 218 8.92 -11.89 12.29
N VAL A 219 8.60 -10.60 12.36
CA VAL A 219 8.11 -9.93 13.56
C VAL A 219 6.78 -9.26 13.27
N LYS A 220 5.74 -9.58 14.04
CA LYS A 220 4.44 -8.93 13.97
C LYS A 220 4.44 -7.70 14.85
N ILE A 221 4.27 -6.54 14.24
CA ILE A 221 4.41 -5.25 14.90
C ILE A 221 3.23 -4.36 14.54
N ALA A 222 2.72 -3.62 15.53
CA ALA A 222 1.88 -2.47 15.31
C ALA A 222 2.28 -1.35 16.26
N ASP A 223 1.99 -0.15 15.83
CA ASP A 223 2.03 1.04 16.63
C ASP A 223 0.64 1.68 16.66
N TYR A 224 0.32 2.45 17.72
CA TYR A 224 -0.96 3.11 17.88
C TYR A 224 -0.76 4.45 18.55
N SER A 225 -1.27 5.52 17.96
CA SER A 225 -1.01 6.87 18.48
C SER A 225 -1.73 7.17 19.80
N ARG A 226 -2.90 6.59 20.04
CA ARG A 226 -3.76 6.94 21.18
C ARG A 226 -4.46 5.75 21.83
N HIS A 227 -4.94 4.78 21.06
CA HIS A 227 -5.72 3.66 21.55
C HIS A 227 -5.47 2.40 20.72
N PRO A 228 -5.27 1.21 21.36
CA PRO A 228 -4.96 -0.05 20.66
C PRO A 228 -6.08 -0.61 19.75
N LYS A 229 -7.25 0.04 19.70
CA LYS A 229 -8.37 -0.32 18.81
C LYS A 229 -8.45 0.55 17.55
N GLU A 230 -7.55 1.52 17.42
CA GLU A 230 -7.43 2.33 16.20
C GLU A 230 -6.70 1.52 15.10
N ASN A 231 -6.64 2.06 13.90
CA ASN A 231 -5.85 1.46 12.83
C ASN A 231 -4.37 1.42 13.23
N PRO A 232 -3.70 0.29 13.02
CA PRO A 232 -2.28 0.19 13.34
C PRO A 232 -1.47 1.12 12.47
N MET A 233 -0.56 1.86 13.09
CA MET A 233 0.39 2.75 12.44
C MET A 233 1.68 2.03 12.10
N SER A 234 2.47 2.61 11.21
CA SER A 234 3.78 2.11 10.82
C SER A 234 4.82 2.42 11.87
N ILE A 235 5.84 1.57 11.94
CA ILE A 235 7.05 1.80 12.72
C ILE A 235 8.09 2.57 11.92
N ARG A 236 8.95 3.29 12.61
CA ARG A 236 10.12 3.97 12.04
C ARG A 236 11.31 3.04 11.84
N ARG A 237 11.63 2.24 12.87
CA ARG A 237 12.85 1.43 12.88
C ARG A 237 12.59 0.04 13.44
N LEU A 238 13.13 -0.95 12.75
CA LEU A 238 13.22 -2.33 13.22
C LEU A 238 14.68 -2.75 13.24
N THR A 239 15.19 -3.15 14.42
CA THR A 239 16.57 -3.59 14.59
C THR A 239 16.61 -4.99 15.19
N LEU A 240 17.43 -5.88 14.61
CA LEU A 240 17.79 -7.17 15.20
C LEU A 240 19.22 -7.10 15.73
N TRP A 241 19.40 -7.39 17.00
CA TRP A 241 20.69 -7.49 17.67
C TRP A 241 21.03 -8.95 17.92
N GLU A 242 22.27 -9.36 17.57
CA GLU A 242 22.90 -10.62 17.99
C GLU A 242 23.89 -10.30 19.10
N GLY A 243 23.53 -10.55 20.35
CA GLY A 243 24.28 -10.03 21.51
C GLY A 243 24.42 -8.51 21.45
N LYS A 244 25.65 -8.01 21.30
CA LYS A 244 25.96 -6.57 21.16
C LYS A 244 26.09 -6.12 19.70
N LYS A 245 26.05 -7.03 18.74
CA LYS A 245 26.22 -6.73 17.32
C LYS A 245 24.86 -6.48 16.67
N LYS A 246 24.74 -5.39 15.89
CA LYS A 246 23.59 -5.14 15.04
C LYS A 246 23.65 -6.10 13.84
N ALA A 247 22.72 -7.06 13.77
CA ALA A 247 22.61 -8.03 12.69
C ALA A 247 21.76 -7.52 11.52
N TYR A 248 20.75 -6.69 11.82
CA TYR A 248 19.86 -6.09 10.82
C TYR A 248 19.33 -4.75 11.32
N GLU A 249 19.09 -3.84 10.39
CA GLU A 249 18.38 -2.58 10.67
C GLU A 249 17.61 -2.14 9.43
N LYS A 250 16.35 -1.79 9.64
CA LYS A 250 15.51 -1.08 8.66
C LYS A 250 15.09 0.24 9.28
N ILE A 251 15.28 1.34 8.54
CA ILE A 251 14.83 2.69 8.92
C ILE A 251 13.91 3.22 7.82
N GLN A 252 12.78 3.81 8.24
CA GLN A 252 11.75 4.32 7.33
C GLN A 252 11.51 5.82 7.51
N ASP A 253 12.58 6.62 7.40
CA ASP A 253 12.51 8.08 7.47
C ASP A 253 12.22 8.73 6.10
N THR A 254 12.49 8.00 5.02
CA THR A 254 12.36 8.49 3.63
C THR A 254 11.85 7.38 2.72
N LEU A 255 10.88 7.72 1.88
CA LEU A 255 10.39 6.89 0.80
C LEU A 255 10.66 7.55 -0.54
N THR A 256 11.03 6.76 -1.54
CA THR A 256 11.03 7.18 -2.95
C THR A 256 9.84 6.52 -3.65
N TYR A 257 9.35 7.10 -4.73
CA TYR A 257 8.27 6.45 -5.50
C TYR A 257 8.63 5.01 -5.91
N GLY A 258 9.91 4.74 -6.23
CA GLY A 258 10.37 3.38 -6.52
C GLY A 258 10.45 2.46 -5.30
N ASN A 259 10.63 3.03 -4.10
CA ASN A 259 10.69 2.25 -2.85
C ASN A 259 9.31 2.02 -2.21
N MET A 260 8.31 2.85 -2.53
CA MET A 260 6.94 2.66 -2.02
C MET A 260 6.36 1.30 -2.39
N LEU A 261 6.77 0.76 -3.55
CA LEU A 261 6.33 -0.55 -4.03
C LEU A 261 7.09 -1.73 -3.40
N LYS A 262 8.12 -1.47 -2.57
CA LYS A 262 8.87 -2.53 -1.88
C LYS A 262 8.11 -3.19 -0.73
N ILE A 263 6.94 -2.68 -0.39
CA ILE A 263 6.11 -3.20 0.69
C ILE A 263 5.97 -4.73 0.63
N ARG A 264 5.80 -5.28 -0.57
CA ARG A 264 5.65 -6.72 -0.82
C ARG A 264 6.92 -7.55 -0.57
N THR A 265 8.08 -6.90 -0.48
CA THR A 265 9.36 -7.56 -0.18
C THR A 265 9.82 -7.35 1.26
N GLU A 266 9.20 -6.44 1.98
CA GLU A 266 9.58 -6.03 3.33
C GLU A 266 8.53 -6.41 4.37
N LEU A 267 7.27 -6.49 3.96
CA LEU A 267 6.18 -7.03 4.75
C LEU A 267 5.76 -8.39 4.22
N LEU A 268 5.55 -9.32 5.13
CA LEU A 268 4.99 -10.60 4.77
C LEU A 268 3.50 -10.40 4.55
N TRP A 269 3.15 -10.33 3.29
CA TRP A 269 1.80 -10.27 2.78
C TRP A 269 0.82 -9.35 3.54
N ALA A 270 0.49 -8.27 2.91
CA ALA A 270 -0.28 -7.19 3.48
C ALA A 270 -1.76 -7.17 3.06
N GLU A 271 -2.29 -8.21 2.43
CA GLU A 271 -3.66 -8.16 1.87
C GLU A 271 -4.77 -8.24 2.90
N GLU A 272 -4.56 -8.93 3.97
CA GLU A 272 -5.48 -8.93 5.08
C GLU A 272 -4.91 -7.93 6.08
N ALA A 273 -5.43 -6.71 6.10
CA ALA A 273 -5.19 -5.77 7.18
C ALA A 273 -5.61 -6.47 8.48
N ASP A 274 -4.71 -7.24 9.04
CA ASP A 274 -4.88 -7.76 10.38
C ASP A 274 -4.81 -6.54 11.29
N THR A 275 -5.92 -6.22 11.91
CA THR A 275 -6.06 -5.11 12.86
C THR A 275 -5.03 -5.13 13.99
N ALA A 276 -4.29 -6.23 14.13
CA ALA A 276 -3.23 -6.42 15.10
C ALA A 276 -1.80 -6.20 14.54
N GLY A 277 -1.64 -5.50 13.40
CA GLY A 277 -0.34 -5.10 12.86
C GLY A 277 0.22 -5.96 11.74
N ASP A 278 1.35 -5.53 11.19
CA ASP A 278 2.00 -6.14 10.04
C ASP A 278 3.12 -7.10 10.44
N TRP A 279 3.31 -8.15 9.64
CA TRP A 279 4.47 -9.03 9.73
C TRP A 279 5.65 -8.46 8.94
N HIS A 280 6.68 -8.02 9.65
CA HIS A 280 7.92 -7.51 9.08
C HIS A 280 8.94 -8.61 8.91
N PHE A 281 9.47 -8.76 7.68
CA PHE A 281 10.53 -9.69 7.38
C PHE A 281 11.90 -9.10 7.72
N VAL A 282 12.67 -9.84 8.49
CA VAL A 282 14.05 -9.47 8.88
C VAL A 282 15.03 -10.24 8.01
N ASP A 283 15.66 -9.56 7.05
CA ASP A 283 16.61 -10.17 6.10
C ASP A 283 18.00 -10.38 6.73
N ALA A 284 18.01 -11.14 7.83
CA ALA A 284 19.23 -11.61 8.48
C ALA A 284 19.03 -13.04 8.96
N ALA A 285 19.92 -13.96 8.52
CA ALA A 285 19.87 -15.34 8.95
C ALA A 285 20.19 -15.47 10.43
N LEU A 286 19.40 -16.26 11.14
CA LEU A 286 19.61 -16.58 12.53
C LEU A 286 20.70 -17.64 12.69
N LYS A 287 21.51 -17.53 13.73
CA LYS A 287 22.56 -18.47 14.07
C LYS A 287 22.18 -19.29 15.31
N ALA A 288 22.36 -20.59 15.18
CA ALA A 288 22.14 -21.53 16.27
C ALA A 288 22.97 -21.18 17.52
N GLY A 289 22.35 -21.26 18.69
CA GLY A 289 22.96 -20.94 19.97
C GLY A 289 23.08 -19.46 20.29
N SER A 290 22.72 -18.56 19.35
CA SER A 290 22.80 -17.13 19.58
C SER A 290 21.59 -16.57 20.32
N LYS A 291 21.86 -15.53 21.13
CA LYS A 291 20.83 -14.70 21.78
C LYS A 291 20.56 -13.48 20.91
N TYR A 292 19.31 -13.22 20.70
CA TYR A 292 18.82 -12.10 19.90
C TYR A 292 17.94 -11.15 20.71
N ARG A 293 17.96 -9.88 20.32
CA ARG A 293 17.02 -8.86 20.78
C ARG A 293 16.46 -8.12 19.58
N VAL A 294 15.15 -8.15 19.42
CA VAL A 294 14.41 -7.30 18.49
C VAL A 294 14.11 -5.98 19.20
N GLU A 295 14.39 -4.87 18.54
CA GLU A 295 14.05 -3.53 18.99
C GLU A 295 13.24 -2.82 17.92
N VAL A 296 12.12 -2.23 18.32
CA VAL A 296 11.21 -1.47 17.46
C VAL A 296 11.13 -0.04 17.98
N GLU A 297 11.19 0.92 17.08
CA GLU A 297 11.04 2.36 17.37
C GLU A 297 9.93 2.93 16.47
N ASP A 298 9.01 3.70 17.03
CA ASP A 298 7.96 4.41 16.32
C ASP A 298 8.44 5.71 15.65
N MET A 299 7.51 6.45 15.03
CA MET A 299 7.81 7.69 14.31
C MET A 299 8.15 8.86 15.23
N VAL A 300 7.83 8.80 16.54
CA VAL A 300 8.16 9.84 17.51
C VAL A 300 9.38 9.49 18.38
N GLY A 301 9.82 8.23 18.39
CA GLY A 301 11.05 7.77 19.02
C GLY A 301 10.86 6.90 20.26
N GLN A 302 9.62 6.48 20.55
CA GLN A 302 9.32 5.51 21.63
C GLN A 302 9.76 4.11 21.18
N LYS A 303 10.06 3.23 22.16
CA LYS A 303 10.72 1.96 21.86
C LYS A 303 10.20 0.80 22.67
N THR A 304 10.09 -0.33 22.01
CA THR A 304 9.83 -1.64 22.63
C THR A 304 10.86 -2.66 22.17
N SER A 305 11.19 -3.63 23.03
CA SER A 305 12.11 -4.72 22.66
C SER A 305 11.69 -6.05 23.25
N ARG A 306 12.08 -7.14 22.56
CA ARG A 306 11.98 -8.53 23.03
C ARG A 306 13.26 -9.30 22.79
N GLU A 307 13.60 -10.19 23.72
CA GLU A 307 14.75 -11.08 23.63
C GLU A 307 14.31 -12.52 23.38
N PHE A 308 15.11 -13.27 22.63
CA PHE A 308 14.93 -14.69 22.42
C PHE A 308 16.26 -15.40 22.15
N THR A 309 16.27 -16.72 22.33
CA THR A 309 17.41 -17.58 22.00
C THR A 309 17.02 -18.56 20.90
N PHE A 310 17.89 -18.73 19.91
CA PHE A 310 17.73 -19.71 18.84
C PHE A 310 18.69 -20.87 19.05
N GLN A 311 18.19 -22.08 19.38
CA GLN A 311 19.02 -23.20 19.82
C GLN A 311 18.50 -24.58 19.36
N ASP A 312 19.35 -25.63 19.53
CA ASP A 312 19.08 -27.00 19.05
C ASP A 312 17.84 -27.63 19.69
N SER A 313 17.68 -27.44 20.99
CA SER A 313 16.51 -27.90 21.72
C SER A 313 16.16 -26.93 22.83
N CYS A 314 14.88 -26.73 23.03
CA CYS A 314 14.33 -26.03 24.18
C CYS A 314 13.98 -27.05 25.25
N ALA A 315 14.01 -26.67 26.53
CA ALA A 315 13.58 -27.56 27.61
C ALA A 315 12.18 -28.15 27.31
N ALA A 316 11.96 -29.39 27.69
CA ALA A 316 10.98 -30.36 27.20
C ALA A 316 9.49 -29.98 26.99
N ASN A 317 9.13 -28.71 27.11
CA ASN A 317 7.75 -28.23 27.04
C ASN A 317 7.47 -27.22 25.89
N SER A 318 8.32 -27.17 24.87
CA SER A 318 8.07 -26.32 23.69
C SER A 318 7.69 -27.19 22.49
N PRO A 319 6.42 -27.56 22.31
CA PRO A 319 6.00 -28.33 21.15
C PRO A 319 6.07 -27.44 19.91
N ILE A 320 6.98 -27.72 18.99
CA ILE A 320 6.84 -27.33 17.60
C ILE A 320 5.79 -28.29 17.02
N LEU A 321 4.54 -27.89 17.08
CA LEU A 321 3.46 -28.69 16.52
C LEU A 321 3.23 -28.23 15.07
N GLN A 322 3.52 -29.08 14.10
CA GLN A 322 3.18 -28.85 12.67
C GLN A 322 1.72 -28.43 12.49
N LYS A 323 0.82 -28.87 13.36
CA LYS A 323 -0.59 -28.50 13.36
C LYS A 323 -0.84 -27.03 13.72
N GLN A 324 -0.05 -26.44 14.63
CA GLN A 324 -0.16 -25.03 15.02
C GLN A 324 0.45 -24.09 13.97
N VAL A 325 1.45 -24.55 13.23
CA VAL A 325 2.02 -23.81 12.10
C VAL A 325 0.95 -23.54 11.03
N GLN A 326 0.03 -24.49 10.79
CA GLN A 326 -1.05 -24.33 9.80
C GLN A 326 -2.10 -23.29 10.20
N GLU A 327 -2.22 -22.97 11.47
CA GLU A 327 -3.17 -21.99 12.00
C GLU A 327 -2.54 -20.59 12.19
N SER A 328 -1.24 -20.44 11.95
CA SER A 328 -0.60 -19.14 12.06
C SER A 328 -0.93 -18.24 10.85
N PRO A 329 -1.13 -16.92 11.05
CA PRO A 329 -1.33 -15.97 9.95
C PRO A 329 -0.21 -16.00 8.92
N LEU A 330 1.02 -16.24 9.36
CA LEU A 330 2.20 -16.37 8.51
C LEU A 330 2.11 -17.61 7.60
N TYR A 331 1.61 -18.71 8.13
CA TYR A 331 1.38 -19.93 7.34
C TYR A 331 0.26 -19.73 6.31
N SER A 332 -0.84 -19.09 6.68
CA SER A 332 -1.91 -18.75 5.75
C SER A 332 -1.41 -17.89 4.57
N PHE A 333 -0.52 -16.94 4.86
CA PHE A 333 0.17 -16.17 3.83
C PHE A 333 1.03 -17.05 2.90
N MET A 334 1.81 -17.94 3.47
CA MET A 334 2.71 -18.81 2.72
C MET A 334 1.96 -19.90 1.96
N SER A 335 0.80 -20.34 2.46
CA SER A 335 -0.04 -21.34 1.77
C SER A 335 -0.55 -20.85 0.42
N ARG A 336 -0.70 -19.54 0.22
CA ARG A 336 -1.04 -18.95 -1.10
C ARG A 336 0.09 -19.07 -2.12
N SER A 337 1.33 -19.24 -1.67
CA SER A 337 2.51 -19.52 -2.49
C SER A 337 2.78 -21.00 -2.64
N MET A 338 2.07 -21.84 -1.89
CA MET A 338 2.19 -23.29 -1.89
C MET A 338 1.07 -23.91 -2.73
N LEU A 339 1.38 -25.03 -3.37
CA LEU A 339 0.33 -25.88 -3.91
C LEU A 339 -0.45 -26.45 -2.72
N ASP A 340 -1.75 -26.19 -2.65
CA ASP A 340 -2.59 -26.74 -1.60
C ASP A 340 -2.83 -28.24 -1.85
N LEU A 341 -1.94 -29.06 -1.33
CA LEU A 341 -2.08 -30.51 -1.34
C LEU A 341 -3.08 -31.04 -0.29
N ALA A 342 -3.80 -30.18 0.46
CA ALA A 342 -4.90 -30.62 1.31
C ALA A 342 -5.98 -31.37 0.51
N LEU A 343 -6.03 -31.17 -0.79
CA LEU A 343 -6.84 -31.96 -1.71
C LEU A 343 -6.39 -33.42 -1.81
N CYS A 344 -5.16 -33.76 -1.44
CA CYS A 344 -4.68 -35.15 -1.38
C CYS A 344 -5.45 -35.97 -0.35
N ASP A 345 -5.87 -35.35 0.76
CA ASP A 345 -6.67 -36.01 1.80
C ASP A 345 -8.05 -36.50 1.30
N LYS A 346 -8.49 -35.99 0.16
CA LYS A 346 -9.78 -36.38 -0.47
C LYS A 346 -9.62 -37.42 -1.58
N GLY A 347 -8.45 -38.07 -1.68
CA GLY A 347 -8.17 -39.09 -2.71
C GLY A 347 -8.00 -38.50 -4.11
N GLN A 348 -7.74 -37.22 -4.24
CA GLN A 348 -7.41 -36.59 -5.51
C GLN A 348 -5.96 -36.88 -5.90
N LYS A 349 -5.74 -37.03 -7.20
CA LYS A 349 -4.40 -37.23 -7.76
C LYS A 349 -3.96 -35.97 -8.51
N PHE A 350 -2.70 -35.65 -8.36
CA PHE A 350 -2.03 -34.58 -9.12
C PHE A 350 -0.91 -35.19 -9.94
N SER A 351 -0.94 -35.05 -11.25
CA SER A 351 0.13 -35.47 -12.16
C SER A 351 1.08 -34.32 -12.45
N VAL A 352 2.37 -34.62 -12.59
CA VAL A 352 3.39 -33.66 -13.05
C VAL A 352 3.74 -33.98 -14.49
N MET A 353 3.80 -32.95 -15.32
CA MET A 353 4.06 -33.09 -16.74
C MET A 353 5.17 -32.13 -17.22
N ASP A 354 5.89 -32.52 -18.25
CA ASP A 354 6.86 -31.67 -18.96
C ASP A 354 6.16 -30.72 -19.98
N SER A 355 6.95 -29.97 -20.74
CA SER A 355 6.45 -29.04 -21.78
C SER A 355 5.70 -29.74 -22.92
N SER A 356 5.96 -31.00 -23.17
CA SER A 356 5.30 -31.81 -24.19
C SER A 356 4.11 -32.61 -23.64
N LYS A 357 3.70 -32.32 -22.38
CA LYS A 357 2.64 -33.04 -21.65
C LYS A 357 2.97 -34.52 -21.34
N ASN A 358 4.24 -34.95 -21.43
CA ASN A 358 4.65 -36.26 -20.93
C ASN A 358 4.56 -36.29 -19.41
N ILE A 359 4.04 -37.37 -18.85
CA ILE A 359 3.89 -37.54 -17.41
C ILE A 359 5.25 -37.86 -16.79
N LEU A 360 5.68 -37.02 -15.86
CA LEU A 360 6.90 -37.19 -15.04
C LEU A 360 6.58 -37.86 -13.70
N ASP A 361 5.38 -37.64 -13.18
CA ASP A 361 4.84 -38.25 -11.97
C ASP A 361 3.31 -38.34 -12.10
N GLU A 362 2.75 -39.53 -11.83
CA GLU A 362 1.31 -39.76 -11.93
C GLU A 362 0.53 -39.33 -10.68
N ASP A 363 1.22 -39.19 -9.53
CA ASP A 363 0.59 -38.89 -8.26
C ASP A 363 1.51 -38.20 -7.25
N LEU A 364 1.52 -36.87 -7.30
CA LEU A 364 2.28 -36.04 -6.35
C LEU A 364 1.93 -36.32 -4.89
N CYS A 365 0.71 -36.75 -4.61
CA CYS A 365 0.26 -37.08 -3.25
C CYS A 365 0.97 -38.28 -2.67
N LYS A 366 1.38 -39.23 -3.51
CA LYS A 366 2.26 -40.33 -3.11
C LYS A 366 3.72 -39.94 -3.02
N THR A 367 4.16 -39.11 -3.96
CA THR A 367 5.56 -38.66 -4.03
C THR A 367 5.93 -37.73 -2.88
N PHE A 368 4.97 -36.93 -2.42
CA PHE A 368 5.09 -35.99 -1.30
C PHE A 368 3.97 -36.21 -0.29
N PRO A 369 4.07 -37.24 0.57
CA PRO A 369 2.97 -37.65 1.43
C PRO A 369 2.61 -36.67 2.55
N HIS A 370 3.38 -35.62 2.73
CA HIS A 370 3.18 -34.62 3.78
C HIS A 370 2.66 -33.30 3.21
N ARG A 371 1.73 -32.67 3.95
CA ARG A 371 1.23 -31.32 3.67
C ARG A 371 2.38 -30.32 3.55
N GLY A 372 2.24 -29.31 2.71
CA GLY A 372 3.22 -28.23 2.58
C GLY A 372 4.28 -28.43 1.50
N VAL A 373 3.97 -29.12 0.43
CA VAL A 373 4.83 -29.19 -0.75
C VAL A 373 4.77 -27.86 -1.49
N THR A 374 5.92 -27.21 -1.65
CA THR A 374 6.05 -26.01 -2.45
C THR A 374 6.27 -26.35 -3.92
N LEU A 375 5.86 -25.45 -4.81
CA LEU A 375 6.21 -25.54 -6.23
C LEU A 375 7.73 -25.66 -6.43
N GLY A 376 8.53 -25.03 -5.59
CA GLY A 376 9.99 -25.16 -5.58
C GLY A 376 10.48 -26.57 -5.33
N LYS A 377 9.91 -27.30 -4.37
CA LYS A 377 10.24 -28.71 -4.10
C LYS A 377 9.88 -29.60 -5.30
N ILE A 378 8.74 -29.33 -5.95
CA ILE A 378 8.34 -30.08 -7.16
C ILE A 378 9.36 -29.86 -8.28
N VAL A 379 9.73 -28.63 -8.57
CA VAL A 379 10.72 -28.32 -9.63
C VAL A 379 12.11 -28.88 -9.27
N GLN A 380 12.50 -28.84 -7.99
CA GLN A 380 13.75 -29.44 -7.55
C GLN A 380 13.81 -30.95 -7.81
N LYS A 381 12.71 -31.65 -7.55
CA LYS A 381 12.60 -33.10 -7.81
C LYS A 381 12.41 -33.41 -9.30
N PHE A 382 11.63 -32.58 -9.99
CA PHE A 382 11.33 -32.72 -11.41
C PHE A 382 11.74 -31.46 -12.19
N PRO A 383 13.03 -31.30 -12.55
CA PRO A 383 13.52 -30.04 -13.19
C PRO A 383 12.86 -29.73 -14.54
N LYS A 384 12.31 -30.75 -15.23
CA LYS A 384 11.57 -30.60 -16.49
C LYS A 384 10.10 -30.31 -16.29
N ALA A 385 9.58 -30.28 -15.05
CA ALA A 385 8.18 -29.99 -14.78
C ALA A 385 7.78 -28.63 -15.31
N ARG A 386 6.64 -28.60 -16.01
CA ARG A 386 6.02 -27.37 -16.55
C ARG A 386 4.54 -27.29 -16.23
N PHE A 387 3.91 -28.43 -15.95
CA PHE A 387 2.48 -28.46 -15.64
C PHE A 387 2.20 -29.41 -14.48
N ILE A 388 1.16 -29.05 -13.71
CA ILE A 388 0.50 -29.94 -12.76
C ILE A 388 -0.94 -30.09 -13.20
N GLY A 389 -1.36 -31.31 -13.48
CA GLY A 389 -2.74 -31.66 -13.86
C GLY A 389 -3.52 -32.20 -12.68
N HIS A 390 -4.79 -31.78 -12.55
CA HIS A 390 -5.75 -32.34 -11.61
C HIS A 390 -7.19 -32.27 -12.19
N LYS A 391 -8.17 -32.86 -11.49
CA LYS A 391 -9.56 -32.89 -12.00
C LYS A 391 -10.18 -31.51 -12.31
N ALA A 392 -9.81 -30.49 -11.56
CA ALA A 392 -10.37 -29.14 -11.74
C ALA A 392 -9.61 -28.30 -12.78
N GLY A 393 -8.51 -28.79 -13.36
CA GLY A 393 -7.77 -28.07 -14.38
C GLY A 393 -6.28 -28.33 -14.39
N THR A 394 -5.52 -27.44 -15.00
CA THR A 394 -4.07 -27.52 -15.13
C THR A 394 -3.42 -26.27 -14.58
N ILE A 395 -2.35 -26.45 -13.81
CA ILE A 395 -1.48 -25.37 -13.33
C ILE A 395 -0.26 -25.35 -14.26
N ALA A 396 0.02 -24.22 -14.90
CA ALA A 396 1.28 -24.02 -15.62
C ALA A 396 2.32 -23.43 -14.66
N MET A 397 3.57 -23.91 -14.76
CA MET A 397 4.67 -23.51 -13.89
C MET A 397 5.91 -23.09 -14.68
N HIS A 398 6.68 -22.18 -14.11
CA HIS A 398 7.98 -21.77 -14.63
C HIS A 398 8.96 -21.47 -13.47
N ALA A 399 10.11 -22.11 -13.49
CA ALA A 399 11.17 -21.82 -12.54
C ALA A 399 12.03 -20.66 -13.05
N VAL A 400 12.26 -19.68 -12.20
CA VAL A 400 13.08 -18.50 -12.47
C VAL A 400 14.21 -18.45 -11.46
N HIS A 401 15.45 -18.39 -11.92
CA HIS A 401 16.61 -18.26 -11.05
C HIS A 401 16.93 -16.78 -10.79
N GLN A 402 17.32 -16.43 -9.55
CA GLN A 402 17.59 -15.04 -9.15
C GLN A 402 18.61 -14.30 -10.01
N ASN A 403 19.58 -15.03 -10.57
CA ASN A 403 20.65 -14.47 -11.41
C ASN A 403 20.30 -14.49 -12.90
N GLU A 404 19.15 -14.99 -13.28
CA GLU A 404 18.71 -15.04 -14.67
C GLU A 404 18.36 -13.64 -15.17
N LYS A 405 19.07 -13.18 -16.18
CA LYS A 405 18.75 -11.96 -16.91
C LYS A 405 17.89 -12.34 -18.11
N ASN A 406 16.79 -11.62 -18.32
CA ASN A 406 15.87 -11.83 -19.46
C ASN A 406 15.15 -13.19 -19.42
N VAL A 407 14.46 -13.48 -18.34
CA VAL A 407 13.59 -14.66 -18.26
C VAL A 407 12.48 -14.56 -19.31
N GLN A 408 12.34 -15.60 -20.12
CA GLN A 408 11.21 -15.75 -21.02
C GLN A 408 10.36 -16.92 -20.55
N TRP A 409 9.13 -16.63 -20.22
CA TRP A 409 8.13 -17.66 -19.93
C TRP A 409 7.10 -17.66 -21.06
N ASN A 410 7.28 -18.56 -22.01
CA ASN A 410 6.30 -18.82 -23.05
C ASN A 410 5.53 -20.05 -22.64
N THR A 411 4.31 -19.86 -22.16
CA THR A 411 3.40 -20.97 -21.87
C THR A 411 2.05 -20.70 -22.51
N THR A 412 1.38 -21.76 -22.91
CA THR A 412 0.00 -21.74 -23.35
C THR A 412 -0.79 -22.55 -22.35
N LEU A 413 -1.62 -21.89 -21.56
CA LEU A 413 -2.62 -22.50 -20.71
C LEU A 413 -3.97 -21.98 -21.22
N ASP A 414 -4.70 -22.84 -21.94
CA ASP A 414 -5.91 -22.45 -22.67
C ASP A 414 -5.64 -21.26 -23.62
N SER A 415 -6.05 -20.06 -23.28
CA SER A 415 -5.87 -18.85 -24.08
C SER A 415 -4.80 -17.89 -23.57
N ILE A 416 -3.98 -18.29 -22.57
CA ILE A 416 -2.87 -17.43 -22.12
C ILE A 416 -1.61 -17.70 -22.92
N ALA A 417 -1.04 -16.65 -23.45
CA ALA A 417 0.35 -16.61 -23.84
C ALA A 417 1.07 -15.62 -22.91
N ILE A 418 1.97 -16.12 -22.06
CA ILE A 418 2.85 -15.30 -21.26
C ILE A 418 4.16 -15.17 -22.02
N SER A 419 4.44 -13.96 -22.48
CA SER A 419 5.70 -13.62 -23.14
C SER A 419 6.40 -12.55 -22.32
N GLN A 420 7.71 -12.73 -22.01
CA GLN A 420 8.29 -11.96 -20.97
C GLN A 420 9.76 -11.61 -21.06
N LYS A 421 10.07 -10.42 -20.54
CA LYS A 421 11.42 -9.99 -20.24
C LYS A 421 11.51 -9.47 -18.80
N ILE A 422 11.91 -10.34 -17.87
CA ILE A 422 12.17 -9.93 -16.48
C ILE A 422 13.63 -9.49 -16.36
N THR A 423 13.85 -8.27 -15.89
CA THR A 423 15.22 -7.76 -15.69
C THR A 423 15.78 -8.11 -14.32
N LYS A 424 14.98 -8.23 -13.29
CA LYS A 424 15.39 -8.67 -11.96
C LYS A 424 14.20 -9.11 -11.12
N LEU A 425 14.23 -10.34 -10.63
CA LEU A 425 13.25 -10.84 -9.69
C LEU A 425 13.63 -10.38 -8.28
N ARG A 426 12.67 -9.76 -7.56
CA ARG A 426 12.79 -9.51 -6.13
C ARG A 426 11.71 -10.31 -5.42
N SER A 427 12.11 -11.20 -4.54
CA SER A 427 11.21 -11.94 -3.67
C SER A 427 11.56 -11.62 -2.21
N ALA A 428 10.58 -11.38 -1.38
CA ALA A 428 10.74 -11.28 0.06
C ALA A 428 11.37 -12.56 0.64
N PHE A 429 11.13 -13.67 -0.03
CA PHE A 429 11.57 -14.99 0.42
C PHE A 429 13.00 -15.35 0.04
N GLY A 430 13.68 -14.52 -0.77
CA GLY A 430 15.11 -14.66 -1.07
C GLY A 430 15.56 -16.02 -1.60
N ASN A 431 14.64 -16.80 -2.17
CA ASN A 431 14.97 -18.09 -2.77
C ASN A 431 15.83 -17.90 -4.01
N GLU A 432 16.84 -18.71 -4.17
CA GLU A 432 17.68 -18.69 -5.39
C GLU A 432 16.88 -19.04 -6.64
N THR A 433 15.82 -19.83 -6.48
CA THR A 433 14.87 -20.20 -7.53
C THR A 433 13.46 -19.87 -7.09
N GLN A 434 12.79 -19.03 -7.86
CA GLN A 434 11.37 -18.71 -7.70
C GLN A 434 10.57 -19.50 -8.72
N VAL A 435 9.49 -20.16 -8.31
CA VAL A 435 8.58 -20.83 -9.24
C VAL A 435 7.34 -19.96 -9.39
N LEU A 436 7.08 -19.56 -10.62
CA LEU A 436 5.87 -18.86 -11.01
C LEU A 436 4.84 -19.89 -11.45
N ALA A 437 3.59 -19.66 -11.11
CA ALA A 437 2.51 -20.51 -11.55
C ALA A 437 1.30 -19.69 -11.98
N VAL A 438 0.49 -20.24 -12.86
CA VAL A 438 -0.79 -19.66 -13.26
C VAL A 438 -1.83 -20.74 -13.35
N THR A 439 -3.01 -20.44 -12.81
CA THR A 439 -4.20 -21.29 -12.91
C THR A 439 -5.32 -20.51 -13.57
N LYS A 440 -6.22 -21.22 -14.25
CA LYS A 440 -7.48 -20.65 -14.71
C LYS A 440 -8.55 -20.93 -13.65
N THR A 441 -9.24 -19.89 -13.23
CA THR A 441 -10.37 -19.99 -12.31
C THR A 441 -11.66 -19.60 -13.04
N HIS A 442 -12.68 -20.41 -12.88
CA HIS A 442 -14.01 -20.16 -13.42
C HIS A 442 -14.97 -19.76 -12.30
N THR A 443 -15.69 -18.67 -12.53
CA THR A 443 -16.85 -18.26 -11.71
C THR A 443 -18.10 -18.28 -12.58
N ASP A 444 -19.28 -18.19 -11.98
CA ASP A 444 -20.58 -18.25 -12.70
C ASP A 444 -20.69 -17.26 -13.88
N SER A 445 -19.86 -16.22 -13.92
CA SER A 445 -19.92 -15.15 -14.90
C SER A 445 -18.60 -14.77 -15.56
N LEU A 446 -17.47 -15.36 -15.14
CA LEU A 446 -16.14 -14.88 -15.55
C LEU A 446 -15.06 -15.94 -15.45
N ASP A 447 -14.27 -16.09 -16.52
CA ASP A 447 -12.99 -16.78 -16.49
C ASP A 447 -11.87 -15.78 -16.18
N PHE A 448 -11.08 -16.07 -15.15
CA PHE A 448 -9.88 -15.28 -14.85
C PHE A 448 -8.68 -16.15 -14.50
N TYR A 449 -7.52 -15.55 -14.49
CA TYR A 449 -6.25 -16.22 -14.33
C TYR A 449 -5.59 -15.77 -13.05
N GLU A 450 -5.36 -16.74 -12.16
CA GLU A 450 -4.69 -16.52 -10.88
C GLU A 450 -3.21 -16.79 -11.03
N PHE A 451 -2.40 -15.79 -10.70
CA PHE A 451 -0.94 -15.87 -10.71
C PHE A 451 -0.41 -16.12 -9.31
N HIS A 452 0.61 -16.97 -9.21
CA HIS A 452 1.28 -17.33 -7.95
C HIS A 452 2.80 -17.22 -8.06
N PRO A 453 3.51 -16.82 -6.99
CA PRO A 453 2.96 -16.30 -5.73
C PRO A 453 2.37 -14.91 -5.92
N LYS A 454 1.21 -14.66 -5.28
CA LYS A 454 0.56 -13.34 -5.37
C LYS A 454 1.46 -12.25 -4.81
N GLY A 455 1.40 -11.05 -5.41
CA GLY A 455 2.18 -9.91 -4.97
C GLY A 455 3.68 -10.02 -5.19
N LEU A 456 4.17 -10.97 -5.99
CA LEU A 456 5.58 -11.04 -6.35
C LEU A 456 5.96 -9.84 -7.19
N HIS A 457 6.95 -9.06 -6.70
CA HIS A 457 7.45 -7.86 -7.38
C HIS A 457 8.63 -8.15 -8.29
N PHE A 458 8.66 -7.43 -9.40
CA PHE A 458 9.76 -7.43 -10.35
C PHE A 458 10.42 -6.06 -10.41
N THR A 459 11.73 -6.02 -10.66
CA THR A 459 12.39 -4.79 -11.13
C THR A 459 12.29 -4.78 -12.66
N GLY A 460 11.52 -3.86 -13.19
CA GLY A 460 11.18 -3.80 -14.61
C GLY A 460 9.71 -4.16 -14.83
N CYS A 461 9.30 -4.15 -16.06
CA CYS A 461 7.94 -4.49 -16.44
C CYS A 461 7.85 -5.91 -16.95
N TRP A 462 6.78 -6.56 -16.62
CA TRP A 462 6.37 -7.84 -17.14
C TRP A 462 5.23 -7.65 -18.14
N GLU A 463 5.38 -8.18 -19.32
CA GLU A 463 4.29 -8.17 -20.27
C GLU A 463 3.50 -9.48 -20.15
N VAL A 464 2.24 -9.36 -19.77
CA VAL A 464 1.28 -10.46 -19.75
C VAL A 464 0.27 -10.21 -20.83
N CYS A 465 0.08 -11.17 -21.71
CA CYS A 465 -0.91 -11.11 -22.79
C CYS A 465 -1.96 -12.19 -22.59
N LEU A 466 -3.22 -11.79 -22.62
CA LEU A 466 -4.35 -12.71 -22.65
C LEU A 466 -4.99 -12.69 -24.05
N ASP A 467 -5.36 -13.86 -24.53
CA ASP A 467 -6.15 -13.98 -25.76
C ASP A 467 -7.63 -13.66 -25.43
N PRO A 468 -8.22 -12.62 -25.97
CA PRO A 468 -9.61 -12.26 -25.70
C PRO A 468 -10.64 -13.19 -26.36
N GLY A 469 -10.19 -14.26 -27.03
CA GLY A 469 -11.07 -15.11 -27.80
C GLY A 469 -11.59 -14.43 -29.08
N LYS A 470 -12.88 -14.64 -29.38
CA LYS A 470 -13.50 -14.06 -30.59
C LYS A 470 -13.83 -12.57 -30.48
N GLU A 471 -13.95 -12.05 -29.26
CA GLU A 471 -14.29 -10.66 -28.99
C GLU A 471 -13.12 -9.92 -28.35
N SER A 472 -12.83 -8.73 -28.84
CA SER A 472 -11.80 -7.85 -28.28
C SER A 472 -12.28 -7.25 -26.96
N ALA A 473 -11.69 -7.67 -25.84
CA ALA A 473 -12.02 -7.18 -24.51
C ALA A 473 -10.81 -6.53 -23.83
N PRO A 474 -10.97 -5.47 -23.05
CA PRO A 474 -9.91 -4.93 -22.22
C PRO A 474 -9.37 -5.96 -21.23
N LEU A 475 -8.12 -5.75 -20.81
CA LEU A 475 -7.51 -6.52 -19.74
C LEU A 475 -7.78 -5.83 -18.41
N TYR A 476 -8.32 -6.57 -17.46
CA TYR A 476 -8.60 -6.13 -16.10
C TYR A 476 -7.71 -6.83 -15.11
N TRP A 477 -7.43 -6.19 -13.98
CA TRP A 477 -6.83 -6.80 -12.81
C TRP A 477 -7.78 -6.76 -11.62
N LEU A 478 -7.72 -7.77 -10.76
CA LEU A 478 -8.51 -7.84 -9.54
C LEU A 478 -7.82 -7.06 -8.42
N GLY A 479 -8.50 -6.08 -7.87
CA GLY A 479 -8.07 -5.41 -6.64
C GLY A 479 -8.27 -6.34 -5.45
N GLU A 480 -7.20 -6.74 -4.81
CA GLU A 480 -7.20 -7.78 -3.79
C GLU A 480 -8.03 -7.40 -2.55
N THR A 481 -7.86 -6.17 -2.07
CA THR A 481 -8.61 -5.65 -0.90
C THR A 481 -10.05 -5.31 -1.24
N SER A 482 -10.27 -4.62 -2.37
CA SER A 482 -11.60 -4.17 -2.78
C SER A 482 -12.44 -5.28 -3.39
N ARG A 483 -11.80 -6.37 -3.84
CA ARG A 483 -12.41 -7.46 -4.63
C ARG A 483 -13.15 -6.95 -5.87
N ARG A 484 -12.69 -5.82 -6.44
CA ARG A 484 -13.24 -5.18 -7.65
C ARG A 484 -12.27 -5.32 -8.80
N TRP A 485 -12.81 -5.40 -10.00
CA TRP A 485 -12.04 -5.39 -11.23
C TRP A 485 -11.74 -3.97 -11.67
N PHE A 486 -10.49 -3.72 -12.06
CA PHE A 486 -10.02 -2.44 -12.58
C PHE A 486 -9.43 -2.65 -13.96
N ILE A 487 -9.72 -1.75 -14.88
CA ILE A 487 -9.16 -1.82 -16.23
C ILE A 487 -7.63 -1.62 -16.17
N PHE A 488 -6.91 -2.44 -16.93
CA PHE A 488 -5.46 -2.42 -16.89
C PHE A 488 -4.86 -2.09 -18.25
N SER A 489 -5.46 -2.55 -19.34
CA SER A 489 -5.04 -2.27 -20.70
C SER A 489 -6.25 -2.06 -21.59
N LYS A 490 -6.27 -0.92 -22.26
CA LYS A 490 -7.32 -0.50 -23.22
C LYS A 490 -6.92 -0.75 -24.67
N GLN A 491 -5.97 -1.66 -24.93
CA GLN A 491 -5.53 -1.94 -26.30
C GLN A 491 -6.70 -2.42 -27.16
N GLU A 492 -7.05 -1.62 -28.14
CA GLU A 492 -8.08 -1.95 -29.12
C GLU A 492 -7.47 -2.57 -30.38
N GLY A 493 -8.25 -3.40 -31.06
CA GLY A 493 -7.93 -3.88 -32.42
C GLY A 493 -6.86 -4.96 -32.53
N THR A 494 -6.31 -5.50 -31.44
CA THR A 494 -5.32 -6.60 -31.46
C THR A 494 -5.96 -7.93 -31.10
N SER A 495 -5.42 -9.02 -31.64
CA SER A 495 -5.83 -10.39 -31.28
C SER A 495 -5.44 -10.79 -29.86
N LYS A 496 -4.57 -10.03 -29.20
CA LYS A 496 -4.13 -10.25 -27.81
C LYS A 496 -4.24 -8.96 -27.02
N ARG A 497 -4.58 -9.08 -25.74
CA ARG A 497 -4.54 -7.98 -24.77
C ARG A 497 -3.32 -8.14 -23.91
N CYS A 498 -2.44 -7.16 -23.95
CA CYS A 498 -1.19 -7.17 -23.21
C CYS A 498 -1.16 -6.03 -22.20
N ALA A 499 -0.60 -6.31 -21.03
CA ALA A 499 -0.33 -5.32 -20.02
C ALA A 499 1.08 -5.48 -19.46
N GLN A 500 1.69 -4.35 -19.12
CA GLN A 500 2.98 -4.33 -18.43
C GLN A 500 2.74 -4.26 -16.93
N VAL A 501 3.09 -5.32 -16.21
CA VAL A 501 2.93 -5.44 -14.77
C VAL A 501 4.29 -5.44 -14.08
N ASN A 502 4.36 -4.90 -12.89
CA ASN A 502 5.54 -4.96 -12.03
C ASN A 502 5.35 -5.91 -10.84
N GLU A 503 4.17 -6.49 -10.72
CA GLU A 503 3.84 -7.51 -9.72
C GLU A 503 2.85 -8.53 -10.29
N LEU A 504 2.83 -9.75 -9.71
CA LEU A 504 1.83 -10.75 -10.08
C LEU A 504 0.48 -10.44 -9.43
N ARG A 505 -0.56 -10.38 -10.27
CA ARG A 505 -1.95 -10.16 -9.89
C ARG A 505 -2.87 -11.03 -10.70
N ASP A 506 -4.07 -11.24 -10.20
CA ASP A 506 -5.10 -11.91 -10.96
C ASP A 506 -5.59 -11.03 -12.11
N LEU A 507 -5.71 -11.61 -13.29
CA LEU A 507 -6.06 -10.91 -14.52
C LEU A 507 -7.22 -11.59 -15.24
N ALA A 508 -8.03 -10.80 -15.92
CA ALA A 508 -9.10 -11.30 -16.78
C ALA A 508 -9.30 -10.42 -18.03
N ASN A 509 -9.78 -11.04 -19.10
CA ASN A 509 -10.39 -10.30 -20.20
C ASN A 509 -11.89 -10.15 -19.88
N ILE A 510 -12.35 -8.92 -19.74
CA ILE A 510 -13.75 -8.63 -19.43
C ILE A 510 -14.34 -7.79 -20.55
N LEU A 511 -15.34 -8.32 -21.23
CA LEU A 511 -16.12 -7.54 -22.18
C LEU A 511 -17.23 -6.81 -21.44
N ASN A 512 -16.92 -5.60 -20.96
CA ASN A 512 -17.91 -4.71 -20.36
C ASN A 512 -18.60 -3.86 -21.44
N LYS A 513 -19.86 -4.16 -21.72
CA LYS A 513 -20.73 -3.37 -22.62
C LYS A 513 -21.85 -2.64 -21.84
N THR A 514 -21.76 -2.61 -20.53
CA THR A 514 -22.79 -2.01 -19.68
C THR A 514 -22.39 -0.59 -19.35
N ALA A 515 -23.10 0.37 -19.90
CA ALA A 515 -22.90 1.78 -19.58
C ALA A 515 -23.24 2.08 -18.10
N PRO A 516 -22.60 3.10 -17.50
CA PRO A 516 -22.96 3.55 -16.15
C PRO A 516 -24.40 4.07 -16.10
N THR A 517 -25.02 3.97 -14.93
CA THR A 517 -26.39 4.46 -14.71
C THR A 517 -26.44 5.42 -13.53
N LEU A 518 -27.52 6.20 -13.44
CA LEU A 518 -27.76 7.14 -12.32
C LEU A 518 -28.85 6.62 -11.40
N GLY A 519 -28.65 6.87 -10.10
CA GLY A 519 -29.69 6.74 -9.09
C GLY A 519 -30.55 8.00 -8.96
N THR A 520 -31.41 8.01 -7.96
CA THR A 520 -32.31 9.14 -7.69
C THR A 520 -31.55 10.32 -7.08
N PRO A 521 -31.61 11.53 -7.68
CA PRO A 521 -31.00 12.72 -7.12
C PRO A 521 -31.62 13.12 -5.78
N TYR A 522 -30.80 13.60 -4.85
CA TYR A 522 -31.25 14.11 -3.56
C TYR A 522 -30.39 15.29 -3.08
N TRP A 523 -30.94 16.13 -2.25
CA TRP A 523 -30.22 17.24 -1.65
C TRP A 523 -29.45 16.79 -0.41
N GLY A 524 -28.21 17.24 -0.29
CA GLY A 524 -27.32 17.02 0.84
C GLY A 524 -26.51 18.25 1.18
N LYS A 525 -25.57 18.10 2.09
CA LYS A 525 -24.61 19.15 2.46
C LYS A 525 -23.20 18.74 2.06
N SER A 526 -22.37 19.71 1.73
CA SER A 526 -20.93 19.56 1.55
C SER A 526 -20.24 20.89 1.82
N PHE A 527 -18.95 20.86 2.12
CA PHE A 527 -18.17 22.06 2.35
C PHE A 527 -17.52 22.52 1.03
N ILE A 528 -18.06 23.57 0.44
CA ILE A 528 -17.59 24.13 -0.84
C ILE A 528 -17.11 25.56 -0.63
N LEU A 529 -15.92 25.88 -1.15
CA LEU A 529 -15.33 27.22 -1.05
C LEU A 529 -15.28 27.77 0.39
N GLY A 530 -14.92 26.91 1.34
CA GLY A 530 -14.75 27.28 2.73
C GLY A 530 -16.04 27.48 3.52
N LYS A 531 -17.19 27.01 3.01
CA LYS A 531 -18.49 27.11 3.69
C LYS A 531 -19.34 25.89 3.44
N GLU A 532 -20.13 25.49 4.42
CA GLU A 532 -21.17 24.49 4.22
C GLU A 532 -22.21 25.00 3.23
N GLN A 533 -22.50 24.20 2.22
CA GLN A 533 -23.41 24.52 1.12
C GLN A 533 -24.38 23.36 0.89
N ASP A 534 -25.55 23.70 0.35
CA ASP A 534 -26.43 22.69 -0.22
C ASP A 534 -25.85 22.22 -1.55
N VAL A 535 -25.87 20.92 -1.73
CA VAL A 535 -25.40 20.24 -2.94
C VAL A 535 -26.44 19.27 -3.45
N LEU A 536 -26.52 19.11 -4.75
CA LEU A 536 -27.30 18.03 -5.35
C LEU A 536 -26.39 16.82 -5.52
N ARG A 537 -26.75 15.70 -4.89
CA ARG A 537 -26.04 14.41 -4.99
C ARG A 537 -26.79 13.47 -5.90
N ILE A 538 -26.09 12.80 -6.80
CA ILE A 538 -26.66 11.87 -7.75
C ILE A 538 -25.83 10.59 -7.72
N PRO A 539 -26.36 9.48 -7.16
CA PRO A 539 -25.65 8.20 -7.13
C PRO A 539 -25.32 7.69 -8.54
N THR A 540 -24.15 7.07 -8.70
CA THR A 540 -23.74 6.42 -9.94
C THR A 540 -23.54 4.93 -9.69
N LEU A 541 -23.92 4.11 -10.68
CA LEU A 541 -23.84 2.66 -10.61
C LEU A 541 -23.01 2.12 -11.78
N PHE A 542 -22.03 1.27 -11.45
CA PHE A 542 -21.15 0.61 -12.39
C PHE A 542 -21.18 -0.90 -12.18
N ARG A 543 -20.99 -1.66 -13.24
CA ARG A 543 -20.90 -3.12 -13.14
C ARG A 543 -19.51 -3.59 -12.68
N TYR A 544 -18.43 -3.05 -13.26
CA TYR A 544 -17.07 -3.48 -13.00
C TYR A 544 -16.13 -2.35 -12.62
N ASP A 545 -16.00 -1.34 -13.44
CA ASP A 545 -15.07 -0.23 -13.42
C ASP A 545 -15.67 1.05 -12.83
N GLY A 546 -15.00 2.15 -13.00
CA GLY A 546 -15.41 3.48 -12.55
C GLY A 546 -15.21 4.51 -13.66
N PHE A 547 -14.99 5.75 -13.28
CA PHE A 547 -14.57 6.82 -14.17
C PHE A 547 -13.05 6.87 -14.31
N GLU A 548 -12.54 7.15 -15.52
CA GLU A 548 -11.10 7.26 -15.75
C GLU A 548 -10.50 8.55 -15.19
N ASN A 549 -11.22 9.65 -15.35
CA ASN A 549 -10.82 10.99 -14.93
C ASN A 549 -12.05 11.88 -14.76
N GLY A 550 -11.86 13.13 -14.31
CA GLY A 550 -12.96 14.04 -14.07
C GLY A 550 -13.75 14.42 -15.33
N ASN A 551 -13.13 14.31 -16.51
CA ASN A 551 -13.83 14.61 -17.76
C ASN A 551 -14.72 13.47 -18.25
N SER A 552 -14.63 12.28 -17.61
CA SER A 552 -15.59 11.18 -17.79
C SER A 552 -17.00 11.54 -17.33
N ILE A 553 -17.14 12.67 -16.61
CA ILE A 553 -18.40 13.22 -16.15
C ILE A 553 -18.56 14.61 -16.75
N GLN A 554 -19.56 14.85 -17.57
CA GLN A 554 -19.86 16.16 -18.14
C GLN A 554 -21.28 16.56 -17.79
N THR A 555 -21.44 17.71 -17.17
CA THR A 555 -22.76 18.21 -16.74
C THR A 555 -23.04 19.58 -17.31
N THR A 556 -24.22 19.76 -17.85
CA THR A 556 -24.77 21.07 -18.20
C THR A 556 -26.06 21.35 -17.45
N VAL A 557 -26.32 22.62 -17.16
CA VAL A 557 -27.56 23.15 -16.59
C VAL A 557 -28.19 24.06 -17.62
N ASN A 558 -29.38 23.73 -18.10
CA ASN A 558 -30.07 24.48 -19.15
C ASN A 558 -29.14 24.77 -20.37
N GLY A 559 -28.32 23.78 -20.75
CA GLY A 559 -27.34 23.84 -21.84
C GLY A 559 -26.01 24.52 -21.51
N ASN A 560 -25.82 25.06 -20.31
CA ASN A 560 -24.55 25.67 -19.89
C ASN A 560 -23.73 24.69 -19.06
N TRP A 561 -22.48 24.47 -19.45
CA TRP A 561 -21.56 23.60 -18.70
C TRP A 561 -21.30 24.12 -17.28
N ILE A 562 -21.26 23.22 -16.29
CA ILE A 562 -20.90 23.52 -14.92
C ILE A 562 -19.85 22.53 -14.39
N PRO A 563 -18.94 22.97 -13.48
CA PRO A 563 -18.04 22.07 -12.77
C PRO A 563 -18.80 21.01 -11.99
N THR A 564 -18.29 19.80 -12.02
CA THR A 564 -18.87 18.62 -11.38
C THR A 564 -17.84 17.99 -10.48
N GLU A 565 -18.13 17.79 -9.21
CA GLU A 565 -17.32 16.99 -8.29
C GLU A 565 -17.85 15.55 -8.24
N TYR A 566 -17.01 14.63 -7.83
CA TYR A 566 -17.38 13.23 -7.65
C TYR A 566 -16.85 12.75 -6.30
N ASP A 567 -17.76 12.26 -5.48
CA ASP A 567 -17.46 11.63 -4.21
C ASP A 567 -17.32 10.12 -4.44
N SER A 568 -16.09 9.63 -4.39
CA SER A 568 -15.76 8.24 -4.78
C SER A 568 -16.20 7.20 -3.75
N GLU A 569 -16.36 7.56 -2.48
CA GLU A 569 -16.78 6.64 -1.42
C GLU A 569 -18.26 6.22 -1.57
N PRO A 570 -19.24 7.15 -1.59
CA PRO A 570 -20.62 6.80 -1.88
C PRO A 570 -20.87 6.63 -3.40
N ARG A 571 -19.90 6.95 -4.26
CA ARG A 571 -20.01 6.96 -5.74
C ARG A 571 -21.10 7.91 -6.23
N GLU A 572 -20.96 9.17 -5.88
CA GLU A 572 -21.96 10.19 -6.20
C GLU A 572 -21.36 11.37 -6.96
N ILE A 573 -22.09 11.82 -7.98
CA ILE A 573 -21.89 13.13 -8.59
C ILE A 573 -22.36 14.17 -7.58
N VAL A 574 -21.57 15.23 -7.38
CA VAL A 574 -21.85 16.32 -6.47
C VAL A 574 -21.85 17.64 -7.24
N LEU A 575 -23.00 18.31 -7.23
CA LEU A 575 -23.19 19.59 -7.91
C LEU A 575 -23.46 20.71 -6.90
N ASP A 576 -22.77 21.83 -7.07
CA ASP A 576 -22.93 23.03 -6.24
C ASP A 576 -24.35 23.61 -6.34
N GLY A 577 -25.12 23.51 -5.24
CA GLY A 577 -26.51 23.94 -5.21
C GLY A 577 -26.74 25.42 -5.50
N ARG A 578 -25.72 26.28 -5.30
CA ARG A 578 -25.82 27.72 -5.64
C ARG A 578 -25.97 27.97 -7.13
N ARG A 579 -25.63 26.97 -7.97
CA ARG A 579 -25.73 27.01 -9.43
C ARG A 579 -27.02 26.41 -9.97
N LEU A 580 -27.87 25.90 -9.08
CA LEU A 580 -29.06 25.13 -9.40
C LEU A 580 -30.31 25.80 -8.89
N LYS A 581 -31.38 25.74 -9.67
CA LYS A 581 -32.72 26.14 -9.29
C LYS A 581 -33.69 24.98 -9.47
N LYS A 582 -34.72 24.92 -8.65
CA LYS A 582 -35.82 23.95 -8.84
C LYS A 582 -36.33 24.00 -10.27
N GLY A 583 -36.40 22.85 -10.91
CA GLY A 583 -36.91 22.71 -12.27
C GLY A 583 -35.86 22.94 -13.37
N ASP A 584 -34.61 23.30 -13.02
CA ASP A 584 -33.53 23.34 -14.00
C ASP A 584 -33.35 21.96 -14.64
N LYS A 585 -33.01 21.96 -15.91
CA LYS A 585 -32.72 20.74 -16.68
C LYS A 585 -31.21 20.47 -16.66
N LEU A 586 -30.83 19.37 -16.04
CA LEU A 586 -29.47 18.85 -16.08
C LEU A 586 -29.36 17.88 -17.25
N HIS A 587 -28.34 18.04 -18.07
CA HIS A 587 -27.91 17.02 -19.02
C HIS A 587 -26.56 16.49 -18.55
N ILE A 588 -26.48 15.19 -18.24
CA ILE A 588 -25.31 14.54 -17.66
C ILE A 588 -24.85 13.46 -18.62
N GLN A 589 -23.60 13.58 -19.08
CA GLN A 589 -22.92 12.58 -19.89
C GLN A 589 -21.90 11.85 -19.03
N LEU A 590 -21.92 10.53 -19.07
CA LEU A 590 -21.01 9.64 -18.35
C LEU A 590 -20.27 8.76 -19.35
N GLU A 591 -18.98 8.53 -19.06
CA GLU A 591 -18.16 7.57 -19.79
C GLU A 591 -17.35 6.75 -18.78
N ASP A 592 -17.53 5.42 -18.75
CA ASP A 592 -16.76 4.54 -17.89
C ASP A 592 -15.35 4.28 -18.45
N GLU A 593 -14.49 3.62 -17.68
CA GLU A 593 -13.12 3.26 -18.11
C GLU A 593 -13.10 2.32 -19.33
N ALA A 594 -14.19 1.58 -19.60
CA ALA A 594 -14.35 0.73 -20.78
C ALA A 594 -14.93 1.48 -22.00
N HIS A 595 -15.07 2.82 -21.89
CA HIS A 595 -15.65 3.72 -22.92
C HIS A 595 -17.13 3.50 -23.22
N ASN A 596 -17.89 2.86 -22.32
CA ASN A 596 -19.34 2.83 -22.43
C ASN A 596 -19.90 4.20 -22.03
N LYS A 597 -20.73 4.77 -22.90
CA LYS A 597 -21.31 6.09 -22.73
C LYS A 597 -22.79 6.01 -22.38
N ALA A 598 -23.22 6.93 -21.53
CA ALA A 598 -24.61 7.13 -21.18
C ALA A 598 -24.91 8.62 -21.04
N GLU A 599 -26.12 9.02 -21.41
CA GLU A 599 -26.61 10.38 -21.29
C GLU A 599 -27.94 10.39 -20.54
N PHE A 600 -28.10 11.37 -19.67
CA PHE A 600 -29.27 11.48 -18.79
C PHE A 600 -29.77 12.90 -18.74
N ASP A 601 -31.09 13.05 -18.90
CA ASP A 601 -31.78 14.29 -18.62
C ASP A 601 -32.45 14.19 -17.23
N VAL A 602 -32.03 15.04 -16.32
CA VAL A 602 -32.49 15.05 -14.92
C VAL A 602 -33.07 16.41 -14.61
N VAL A 603 -34.22 16.45 -13.97
CA VAL A 603 -34.81 17.69 -13.48
C VAL A 603 -34.41 17.90 -12.03
N VAL A 604 -33.86 19.08 -11.70
CA VAL A 604 -33.46 19.43 -10.34
C VAL A 604 -34.72 19.35 -9.41
N PRO A 605 -34.67 18.44 -8.41
CA PRO A 605 -35.81 18.24 -7.52
C PRO A 605 -36.10 19.47 -6.64
N LYS A 606 -37.29 19.49 -6.03
CA LYS A 606 -37.60 20.48 -5.00
C LYS A 606 -36.68 20.23 -3.79
N PHE A 607 -36.21 21.34 -3.18
CA PHE A 607 -35.45 21.33 -1.94
C PHE A 607 -36.27 20.71 -0.81
#